data_74382d6eecb29a28d20e8cf46e36b93c
#
_entry.id   74382d6eecb29a28d20e8cf46e36b93c
#
_cell.length_a   1.000
_cell.length_b   1.000
_cell.length_c   1.000
_cell.angle_alpha   90.00
_cell.angle_beta   90.00
_cell.angle_gamma   90.00
#
_symmetry.space_group_name_H-M   'P 1'
#
loop_
_entity.id
_entity.type
_entity.pdbx_description
1 polymer ?
#
loop_
_entity_poly.entity_id
_entity_poly.type
_entity_poly.pdbx_seq_one_letter_code
_entity_poly.pdbx_strand_id
1 'polypeptide(L)'
;MKSMGVEIFQYTLPEDAAPLLMVLNNKIDGELLNNYAFLIKHLQRGKHADLYFDFLGDSLSPIELEAIRQTYEIIKNSPHILSICFDEPSRAHDHCAYLLELCQPEKKQLPQQAIFGSQQASTATGTQGIPIKWSNSQQVIEIDKFLQNVSLDQIRSNFNGFPTDRVFYKRRSDADFESLLPLLRRLKQFYARAAFNKLAAITILD
;
A
#
# COMPACT_ATOMS: atom_id res chain seq x y z
N MET A 1 25.26 -12.44 2.14
CA MET A 1 24.42 -11.23 2.28
C MET A 1 22.98 -11.70 2.18
N LYS A 2 22.15 -11.54 3.24
CA LYS A 2 20.71 -11.68 3.10
C LYS A 2 20.26 -10.56 2.15
N SER A 3 19.66 -10.89 1.02
CA SER A 3 19.04 -9.88 0.18
C SER A 3 17.96 -9.19 1.05
N MET A 4 18.17 -7.93 1.33
CA MET A 4 17.12 -7.11 1.92
C MET A 4 16.03 -7.02 0.86
N GLY A 5 14.93 -7.68 1.11
CA GLY A 5 13.86 -7.71 0.16
C GLY A 5 13.00 -6.47 0.26
N VAL A 6 12.43 -6.07 -0.87
CA VAL A 6 11.47 -4.97 -0.91
C VAL A 6 10.13 -5.46 -0.36
N GLU A 7 9.66 -4.82 0.69
CA GLU A 7 8.30 -4.97 1.20
C GLU A 7 7.40 -3.89 0.58
N ILE A 8 6.16 -4.24 0.28
CA ILE A 8 5.16 -3.25 -0.11
C ILE A 8 4.18 -3.09 1.03
N PHE A 9 4.04 -1.86 1.48
CA PHE A 9 3.07 -1.49 2.47
C PHE A 9 2.04 -0.52 1.88
N GLN A 10 0.76 -0.85 1.99
CA GLN A 10 -0.33 0.01 1.55
C GLN A 10 -1.23 0.34 2.73
N TYR A 11 -1.67 1.58 2.80
CA TYR A 11 -2.65 2.05 3.77
C TYR A 11 -3.51 3.18 3.19
N THR A 12 -4.59 3.50 3.86
CA THR A 12 -5.52 4.54 3.41
C THR A 12 -5.51 5.75 4.33
N LEU A 13 -5.70 6.93 3.76
CA LEU A 13 -5.91 8.19 4.47
C LEU A 13 -7.01 8.99 3.78
N PRO A 14 -7.72 9.89 4.51
CA PRO A 14 -8.49 10.96 3.88
C PRO A 14 -7.59 11.81 2.97
N GLU A 15 -8.08 12.26 1.84
CA GLU A 15 -7.30 13.10 0.91
C GLU A 15 -6.91 14.45 1.51
N ASP A 16 -7.70 14.95 2.44
CA ASP A 16 -7.46 16.19 3.19
C ASP A 16 -6.63 15.99 4.46
N ALA A 17 -6.14 14.77 4.71
CA ALA A 17 -5.26 14.51 5.84
C ALA A 17 -4.01 15.40 5.78
N ALA A 18 -3.79 16.18 6.82
CA ALA A 18 -2.73 17.19 6.86
C ALA A 18 -1.34 16.65 6.43
N PRO A 19 -0.87 15.46 6.86
CA PRO A 19 0.43 14.96 6.44
C PRO A 19 0.51 14.61 4.97
N LEU A 20 -0.54 14.02 4.40
CA LEU A 20 -0.58 13.75 2.97
C LEU A 20 -0.45 15.05 2.19
N LEU A 21 -1.22 16.08 2.56
CA LEU A 21 -1.16 17.40 1.91
C LEU A 21 0.21 18.08 2.10
N MET A 22 0.83 17.93 3.26
CA MET A 22 2.17 18.50 3.51
C MET A 22 3.23 17.84 2.62
N VAL A 23 3.19 16.53 2.44
CA VAL A 23 4.10 15.81 1.54
C VAL A 23 3.83 16.18 0.10
N LEU A 24 2.58 16.16 -0.36
CA LEU A 24 2.21 16.49 -1.73
C LEU A 24 2.56 17.93 -2.13
N ASN A 25 2.62 18.83 -1.16
CA ASN A 25 3.02 20.23 -1.35
C ASN A 25 4.51 20.50 -1.08
N ASN A 26 5.33 19.47 -0.94
CA ASN A 26 6.77 19.58 -0.63
C ASN A 26 7.09 20.39 0.64
N LYS A 27 6.20 20.41 1.63
CA LYS A 27 6.42 21.10 2.92
C LYS A 27 7.20 20.25 3.91
N ILE A 28 7.15 18.94 3.76
CA ILE A 28 7.86 17.96 4.58
C ILE A 28 8.32 16.80 3.70
N ASP A 29 9.33 16.08 4.18
CA ASP A 29 9.82 14.87 3.52
C ASP A 29 8.81 13.72 3.61
N GLY A 30 8.87 12.80 2.69
CA GLY A 30 8.01 11.62 2.62
C GLY A 30 8.23 10.62 3.75
N GLU A 31 9.31 10.71 4.48
CA GLU A 31 9.56 9.89 5.66
C GLU A 31 8.42 9.98 6.69
N LEU A 32 7.72 11.11 6.75
CA LEU A 32 6.54 11.27 7.57
C LEU A 32 5.43 10.27 7.19
N LEU A 33 5.23 9.99 5.91
CA LEU A 33 4.24 8.99 5.47
C LEU A 33 4.65 7.57 5.89
N ASN A 34 5.94 7.29 6.00
CA ASN A 34 6.46 6.05 6.56
C ASN A 34 6.11 5.93 8.06
N ASN A 35 6.30 6.99 8.81
CA ASN A 35 5.94 7.05 10.23
C ASN A 35 4.44 6.78 10.43
N TYR A 36 3.59 7.18 9.49
CA TYR A 36 2.17 6.86 9.49
C TYR A 36 1.89 5.37 9.32
N ALA A 37 2.57 4.74 8.40
CA ALA A 37 2.43 3.30 8.19
C ALA A 37 2.74 2.53 9.48
N PHE A 38 3.79 2.91 10.18
CA PHE A 38 4.13 2.35 11.49
C PHE A 38 3.04 2.62 12.53
N LEU A 39 2.53 3.83 12.61
CA LEU A 39 1.47 4.21 13.55
C LEU A 39 0.20 3.37 13.33
N ILE A 40 -0.26 3.26 12.08
CA ILE A 40 -1.42 2.42 11.72
C ILE A 40 -1.18 0.97 12.15
N LYS A 41 0.00 0.42 11.85
CA LYS A 41 0.37 -0.96 12.20
C LYS A 41 0.39 -1.18 13.73
N HIS A 42 0.86 -0.20 14.49
CA HIS A 42 0.87 -0.28 15.96
C HIS A 42 -0.53 -0.18 16.55
N LEU A 43 -1.38 0.71 16.05
CA LEU A 43 -2.76 0.86 16.49
C LEU A 43 -3.59 -0.39 16.20
N GLN A 44 -3.43 -0.98 15.02
CA GLN A 44 -4.11 -2.23 14.65
C GLN A 44 -3.71 -3.41 15.53
N ARG A 45 -2.52 -3.37 16.14
CA ARG A 45 -2.02 -4.38 17.08
C ARG A 45 -2.40 -4.09 18.54
N GLY A 46 -3.22 -3.06 18.80
CA GLY A 46 -3.62 -2.67 20.16
C GLY A 46 -2.50 -2.12 21.02
N LYS A 47 -1.40 -1.66 20.42
CA LYS A 47 -0.29 -1.05 21.15
C LYS A 47 -0.55 0.44 21.40
N HIS A 48 -0.12 0.92 22.57
CA HIS A 48 -0.23 2.33 22.94
C HIS A 48 0.65 3.20 22.03
N ALA A 49 0.03 4.16 21.37
CA ALA A 49 0.73 5.08 20.48
C ALA A 49 1.56 6.14 21.21
N ASP A 50 1.28 6.37 22.51
CA ASP A 50 2.01 7.34 23.32
C ASP A 50 3.51 7.07 23.33
N LEU A 51 3.91 5.79 23.43
CA LEU A 51 5.33 5.38 23.35
C LEU A 51 5.98 5.72 22.00
N TYR A 52 5.18 5.80 20.93
CA TYR A 52 5.67 6.14 19.61
C TYR A 52 5.90 7.65 19.45
N PHE A 53 5.06 8.47 20.05
CA PHE A 53 5.23 9.92 20.07
C PHE A 53 6.45 10.34 20.87
N ASP A 54 6.73 9.67 21.99
CA ASP A 54 7.92 9.91 22.80
C ASP A 54 9.20 9.57 22.02
N PHE A 55 9.17 8.49 21.24
CA PHE A 55 10.31 8.08 20.40
C PHE A 55 10.54 9.01 19.20
N LEU A 56 9.47 9.54 18.57
CA LEU A 56 9.57 10.43 17.41
C LEU A 56 9.83 11.89 17.79
N GLY A 57 9.47 12.30 19.01
CA GLY A 57 9.49 13.70 19.42
C GLY A 57 10.85 14.38 19.30
N ASP A 58 11.93 13.62 19.44
CA ASP A 58 13.30 14.13 19.32
C ASP A 58 13.79 14.25 17.86
N SER A 59 13.09 13.63 16.91
CA SER A 59 13.50 13.57 15.48
C SER A 59 12.66 14.42 14.55
N LEU A 60 11.50 14.91 15.00
CA LEU A 60 10.53 15.65 14.18
C LEU A 60 10.44 17.13 14.59
N SER A 61 10.21 17.98 13.61
CA SER A 61 9.86 19.38 13.86
C SER A 61 8.51 19.47 14.58
N PRO A 62 8.25 20.56 15.33
CA PRO A 62 6.95 20.74 16.00
C PRO A 62 5.74 20.66 15.06
N ILE A 63 5.90 21.12 13.81
CA ILE A 63 4.84 21.07 12.79
C ILE A 63 4.56 19.63 12.36
N GLU A 64 5.60 18.85 12.16
CA GLU A 64 5.48 17.43 11.80
C GLU A 64 4.85 16.61 12.94
N LEU A 65 5.30 16.87 14.17
CA LEU A 65 4.75 16.20 15.34
C LEU A 65 3.26 16.50 15.53
N GLU A 66 2.86 17.76 15.35
CA GLU A 66 1.45 18.15 15.43
C GLU A 66 0.62 17.51 14.30
N ALA A 67 1.13 17.49 13.08
CA ALA A 67 0.48 16.81 11.96
C ALA A 67 0.27 15.31 12.24
N ILE A 68 1.26 14.64 12.83
CA ILE A 68 1.14 13.24 13.26
C ILE A 68 0.07 13.07 14.34
N ARG A 69 0.05 13.92 15.36
CA ARG A 69 -0.95 13.86 16.43
C ARG A 69 -2.38 14.02 15.90
N GLN A 70 -2.61 15.01 15.05
CA GLN A 70 -3.92 15.24 14.44
C GLN A 70 -4.37 14.01 13.63
N THR A 71 -3.48 13.42 12.87
CA THR A 71 -3.84 12.24 12.09
C THR A 71 -4.00 11.00 12.97
N TYR A 72 -3.24 10.88 14.06
CA TYR A 72 -3.46 9.84 15.05
C TYR A 72 -4.92 9.84 15.54
N GLU A 73 -5.46 11.01 15.87
CA GLU A 73 -6.86 11.10 16.29
C GLU A 73 -7.83 10.72 15.17
N ILE A 74 -7.53 11.09 13.92
CA ILE A 74 -8.33 10.65 12.77
C ILE A 74 -8.29 9.12 12.64
N ILE A 75 -7.10 8.51 12.70
CA ILE A 75 -6.92 7.06 12.60
C ILE A 75 -7.62 6.33 13.75
N LYS A 76 -7.43 6.79 14.97
CA LYS A 76 -8.03 6.20 16.18
C LYS A 76 -9.55 6.17 16.12
N ASN A 77 -10.14 7.22 15.57
CA ASN A 77 -11.59 7.38 15.48
C ASN A 77 -12.17 6.89 14.15
N SER A 78 -11.36 6.43 13.21
CA SER A 78 -11.80 5.97 11.90
C SER A 78 -11.67 4.45 11.75
N PRO A 79 -12.77 3.69 11.79
CA PRO A 79 -12.73 2.24 11.56
C PRO A 79 -12.41 1.87 10.11
N HIS A 80 -12.29 2.88 9.23
CA HIS A 80 -12.15 2.70 7.79
C HIS A 80 -10.69 2.68 7.31
N ILE A 81 -9.75 3.14 8.14
CA ILE A 81 -8.34 3.12 7.78
C ILE A 81 -7.83 1.69 7.83
N LEU A 82 -7.35 1.23 6.70
CA LEU A 82 -6.94 -0.13 6.45
C LEU A 82 -5.48 -0.17 6.04
N SER A 83 -4.80 -1.24 6.40
CA SER A 83 -3.49 -1.53 5.85
C SER A 83 -3.44 -2.92 5.25
N ILE A 84 -2.65 -3.08 4.19
CA ILE A 84 -2.29 -4.36 3.60
C ILE A 84 -0.77 -4.35 3.41
N CYS A 85 -0.13 -5.47 3.67
CA CYS A 85 1.30 -5.63 3.50
C CYS A 85 1.57 -6.87 2.63
N PHE A 86 2.46 -6.72 1.65
CA PHE A 86 2.96 -7.78 0.81
C PHE A 86 4.36 -8.21 1.26
N ASP A 87 4.52 -8.45 2.56
CA ASP A 87 5.75 -8.89 3.18
C ASP A 87 6.03 -10.39 3.01
N GLU A 88 7.13 -10.87 3.54
CA GLU A 88 7.38 -12.31 3.63
C GLU A 88 6.34 -13.01 4.54
N PRO A 89 6.00 -14.25 4.22
CA PRO A 89 6.63 -15.12 3.20
C PRO A 89 6.17 -14.83 1.76
N SER A 90 5.26 -13.92 1.54
CA SER A 90 4.58 -13.81 0.26
C SER A 90 5.33 -12.98 -0.77
N ARG A 91 6.07 -11.93 -0.42
CA ARG A 91 6.80 -11.02 -1.38
C ARG A 91 6.40 -11.19 -2.86
N ALA A 92 5.11 -11.40 -3.07
CA ALA A 92 4.55 -11.87 -4.34
C ALA A 92 3.80 -10.75 -5.07
N HIS A 93 4.16 -9.50 -4.77
CA HIS A 93 3.52 -8.33 -5.34
C HIS A 93 3.59 -8.27 -6.87
N ASP A 94 4.74 -8.62 -7.44
CA ASP A 94 4.93 -8.68 -8.90
C ASP A 94 4.16 -9.84 -9.55
N HIS A 95 4.03 -10.99 -8.87
CA HIS A 95 3.15 -12.07 -9.32
C HIS A 95 1.69 -11.61 -9.32
N CYS A 96 1.24 -10.95 -8.26
CA CYS A 96 -0.12 -10.41 -8.18
C CYS A 96 -0.37 -9.39 -9.30
N ALA A 97 0.53 -8.43 -9.52
CA ALA A 97 0.41 -7.45 -10.58
C ALA A 97 0.30 -8.12 -11.96
N TYR A 98 1.18 -9.08 -12.25
CA TYR A 98 1.17 -9.81 -13.53
C TYR A 98 -0.11 -10.62 -13.75
N LEU A 99 -0.57 -11.34 -12.73
CA LEU A 99 -1.81 -12.12 -12.83
C LEU A 99 -3.02 -11.22 -13.08
N LEU A 100 -3.06 -10.06 -12.47
CA LEU A 100 -4.09 -9.06 -12.69
C LEU A 100 -4.02 -8.47 -14.11
N GLU A 101 -2.80 -8.22 -14.65
CA GLU A 101 -2.61 -7.77 -16.04
C GLU A 101 -3.18 -8.76 -17.06
N LEU A 102 -2.99 -10.07 -16.83
CA LEU A 102 -3.51 -11.10 -17.71
C LEU A 102 -5.04 -11.18 -17.70
N CYS A 103 -5.70 -10.71 -16.64
CA CYS A 103 -7.15 -10.71 -16.55
C CYS A 103 -7.82 -9.66 -17.45
N GLN A 104 -7.20 -8.50 -17.64
CA GLN A 104 -7.71 -7.40 -18.48
C GLN A 104 -6.53 -6.69 -19.17
N PRO A 105 -5.98 -7.30 -20.24
CA PRO A 105 -4.77 -6.81 -20.91
C PRO A 105 -4.88 -5.38 -21.46
N GLU A 106 -6.10 -4.93 -21.76
CA GLU A 106 -6.39 -3.58 -22.25
C GLU A 106 -6.25 -2.50 -21.15
N LYS A 107 -6.27 -2.92 -19.89
CA LYS A 107 -6.18 -2.02 -18.71
C LYS A 107 -4.85 -2.17 -17.98
N LYS A 108 -3.74 -2.30 -18.71
CA LYS A 108 -2.40 -2.60 -18.14
C LYS A 108 -1.94 -1.71 -16.98
N GLN A 109 -2.41 -0.48 -16.93
CA GLN A 109 -2.00 0.45 -15.86
C GLN A 109 -2.67 0.14 -14.51
N LEU A 110 -3.94 -0.29 -14.51
CA LEU A 110 -4.70 -0.51 -13.27
C LEU A 110 -4.11 -1.61 -12.38
N PRO A 111 -3.66 -2.77 -12.91
CA PRO A 111 -2.94 -3.77 -12.12
C PRO A 111 -1.69 -3.21 -11.41
N GLN A 112 -0.88 -2.46 -12.15
CA GLN A 112 0.32 -1.82 -11.62
C GLN A 112 -0.04 -0.78 -10.55
N GLN A 113 -1.05 0.03 -10.80
CA GLN A 113 -1.54 1.03 -9.84
C GLN A 113 -2.11 0.40 -8.58
N ALA A 114 -2.80 -0.73 -8.70
CA ALA A 114 -3.35 -1.46 -7.56
C ALA A 114 -2.28 -1.99 -6.60
N ILE A 115 -1.12 -2.36 -7.12
CA ILE A 115 -0.01 -2.90 -6.33
C ILE A 115 0.99 -1.81 -5.93
N PHE A 116 1.36 -0.93 -6.86
CA PHE A 116 2.48 0.00 -6.70
C PHE A 116 2.05 1.47 -6.54
N GLY A 117 0.74 1.77 -6.56
CA GLY A 117 0.21 3.13 -6.53
C GLY A 117 0.21 3.83 -7.89
N SER A 118 -0.62 4.87 -8.03
CA SER A 118 -0.92 5.50 -9.32
C SER A 118 0.08 6.59 -9.69
N GLN A 119 0.49 7.41 -8.75
CA GLN A 119 1.35 8.57 -8.98
C GLN A 119 2.35 8.75 -7.85
N GLN A 120 3.48 9.36 -8.17
CA GLN A 120 4.50 9.66 -7.17
C GLN A 120 4.03 10.81 -6.27
N ALA A 121 4.24 10.66 -4.97
CA ALA A 121 4.01 11.71 -4.01
C ALA A 121 5.22 12.66 -3.98
N SER A 122 5.23 13.63 -4.89
CA SER A 122 6.27 14.68 -4.94
C SER A 122 7.71 14.12 -4.87
N THR A 123 8.57 14.71 -4.03
CA THR A 123 9.94 14.24 -3.75
C THR A 123 10.00 13.17 -2.64
N ALA A 124 8.85 12.77 -2.10
CA ALA A 124 8.78 11.81 -1.01
C ALA A 124 9.39 10.45 -1.38
N THR A 125 10.26 9.96 -0.53
CA THR A 125 10.88 8.64 -0.66
C THR A 125 10.65 7.82 0.60
N GLY A 126 10.60 6.49 0.45
CA GLY A 126 10.69 5.56 1.58
C GLY A 126 12.12 5.46 2.11
N THR A 127 12.32 4.64 3.14
CA THR A 127 13.62 4.44 3.80
C THR A 127 14.73 3.99 2.86
N GLN A 128 14.40 3.31 1.77
CA GLN A 128 15.35 2.86 0.75
C GLN A 128 15.53 3.83 -0.43
N GLY A 129 15.01 5.06 -0.32
CA GLY A 129 15.08 6.06 -1.40
C GLY A 129 14.13 5.76 -2.57
N ILE A 130 13.20 4.79 -2.42
CA ILE A 130 12.20 4.49 -3.42
C ILE A 130 11.04 5.48 -3.28
N PRO A 131 10.58 6.10 -4.39
CA PRO A 131 9.50 7.08 -4.31
C PRO A 131 8.22 6.49 -3.70
N ILE A 132 7.67 7.20 -2.71
CA ILE A 132 6.34 6.91 -2.19
C ILE A 132 5.33 7.26 -3.27
N LYS A 133 4.37 6.35 -3.49
CA LYS A 133 3.29 6.56 -4.44
C LYS A 133 1.96 6.65 -3.74
N TRP A 134 1.01 7.24 -4.40
CA TRP A 134 -0.34 7.36 -3.89
C TRP A 134 -1.37 7.31 -5.02
N SER A 135 -2.59 6.99 -4.66
CA SER A 135 -3.76 7.05 -5.53
C SER A 135 -4.81 7.91 -4.83
N ASN A 136 -5.32 8.94 -5.51
CA ASN A 136 -6.42 9.73 -4.98
C ASN A 136 -7.72 8.92 -4.94
N SER A 137 -8.76 9.44 -4.31
CA SER A 137 -10.04 8.73 -4.13
C SER A 137 -10.69 8.32 -5.46
N GLN A 138 -10.55 9.14 -6.51
CA GLN A 138 -11.07 8.81 -7.83
C GLN A 138 -10.32 7.63 -8.46
N GLN A 139 -9.00 7.64 -8.37
CA GLN A 139 -8.15 6.53 -8.84
C GLN A 139 -8.42 5.24 -8.03
N VAL A 140 -8.63 5.37 -6.73
CA VAL A 140 -9.02 4.25 -5.86
C VAL A 140 -10.35 3.63 -6.33
N ILE A 141 -11.35 4.45 -6.69
CA ILE A 141 -12.62 3.98 -7.25
C ILE A 141 -12.42 3.24 -8.58
N GLU A 142 -11.53 3.73 -9.44
CA GLU A 142 -11.23 3.07 -10.73
C GLU A 142 -10.52 1.73 -10.53
N ILE A 143 -9.56 1.68 -9.59
CA ILE A 143 -8.88 0.43 -9.21
C ILE A 143 -9.87 -0.56 -8.60
N ASP A 144 -10.76 -0.12 -7.72
CA ASP A 144 -11.79 -0.99 -7.15
C ASP A 144 -12.69 -1.58 -8.24
N LYS A 145 -13.23 -0.75 -9.13
CA LYS A 145 -14.05 -1.21 -10.27
C LYS A 145 -13.30 -2.25 -11.11
N PHE A 146 -12.02 -2.03 -11.36
CA PHE A 146 -11.19 -3.01 -12.06
C PHE A 146 -11.12 -4.32 -11.28
N LEU A 147 -10.74 -4.27 -10.00
CA LEU A 147 -10.57 -5.45 -9.17
C LEU A 147 -11.88 -6.24 -8.98
N GLN A 148 -13.03 -5.58 -8.87
CA GLN A 148 -14.33 -6.25 -8.74
C GLN A 148 -14.68 -7.06 -10.01
N ASN A 149 -14.24 -6.62 -11.19
CA ASN A 149 -14.45 -7.32 -12.45
C ASN A 149 -13.48 -8.50 -12.69
N VAL A 150 -12.48 -8.69 -11.83
CA VAL A 150 -11.55 -9.81 -11.92
C VAL A 150 -12.03 -10.96 -11.04
N SER A 151 -12.31 -12.12 -11.65
CA SER A 151 -12.67 -13.32 -10.90
C SER A 151 -11.44 -14.08 -10.39
N LEU A 152 -11.57 -14.74 -9.23
CA LEU A 152 -10.50 -15.59 -8.70
C LEU A 152 -10.24 -16.82 -9.58
N ASP A 153 -11.26 -17.33 -10.25
CA ASP A 153 -11.12 -18.48 -11.19
C ASP A 153 -10.31 -18.07 -12.43
N GLN A 154 -10.52 -16.85 -12.93
CA GLN A 154 -9.69 -16.30 -14.02
C GLN A 154 -8.23 -16.16 -13.60
N ILE A 155 -7.97 -15.65 -12.40
CA ILE A 155 -6.61 -15.56 -11.86
C ILE A 155 -5.99 -16.94 -11.70
N ARG A 156 -6.75 -17.94 -11.22
CA ARG A 156 -6.30 -19.33 -11.11
C ARG A 156 -5.93 -19.93 -12.48
N SER A 157 -6.76 -19.70 -13.48
CA SER A 157 -6.49 -20.15 -14.85
C SER A 157 -5.19 -19.52 -15.38
N ASN A 158 -5.03 -18.21 -15.20
CA ASN A 158 -3.82 -17.49 -15.61
C ASN A 158 -2.58 -17.98 -14.86
N PHE A 159 -2.71 -18.33 -13.58
CA PHE A 159 -1.60 -18.89 -12.80
C PHE A 159 -1.11 -20.22 -13.34
N ASN A 160 -1.99 -21.08 -13.84
CA ASN A 160 -1.62 -22.35 -14.46
C ASN A 160 -0.81 -22.17 -15.76
N GLY A 161 -1.07 -21.08 -16.49
CA GLY A 161 -0.32 -20.67 -17.70
C GLY A 161 0.86 -19.71 -17.44
N PHE A 162 1.28 -19.58 -16.20
CA PHE A 162 2.31 -18.60 -15.79
C PHE A 162 3.66 -18.93 -16.44
N PRO A 163 4.35 -17.97 -17.08
CA PRO A 163 5.62 -18.22 -17.73
C PRO A 163 6.71 -18.58 -16.70
N THR A 164 7.49 -19.59 -17.02
CA THR A 164 8.59 -20.05 -16.15
C THR A 164 9.90 -19.29 -16.37
N ASP A 165 10.00 -18.57 -17.48
CA ASP A 165 11.18 -17.81 -17.93
C ASP A 165 11.16 -16.33 -17.51
N ARG A 166 10.02 -15.83 -17.06
CA ARG A 166 9.91 -14.45 -16.54
C ARG A 166 10.57 -14.31 -15.18
N VAL A 167 11.41 -13.30 -15.04
CA VAL A 167 12.04 -12.99 -13.76
C VAL A 167 11.05 -12.24 -12.88
N PHE A 168 10.77 -12.81 -11.72
CA PHE A 168 9.98 -12.21 -10.65
C PHE A 168 10.85 -12.08 -9.40
N TYR A 169 10.48 -11.18 -8.53
CA TYR A 169 11.15 -10.98 -7.26
C TYR A 169 11.19 -12.28 -6.43
N LYS A 170 10.08 -13.00 -6.36
CA LYS A 170 9.97 -14.36 -5.82
C LYS A 170 9.96 -15.36 -6.97
N ARG A 171 10.69 -16.46 -6.87
CA ARG A 171 10.65 -17.54 -7.88
C ARG A 171 9.25 -18.15 -7.91
N ARG A 172 8.78 -18.50 -9.11
CA ARG A 172 7.48 -19.16 -9.26
C ARG A 172 7.38 -20.48 -8.49
N SER A 173 8.48 -21.24 -8.42
CA SER A 173 8.55 -22.48 -7.64
C SER A 173 8.26 -22.31 -6.16
N ASP A 174 8.46 -21.09 -5.63
CA ASP A 174 8.26 -20.75 -4.23
C ASP A 174 6.87 -20.09 -4.00
N ALA A 175 6.13 -19.83 -5.08
CA ALA A 175 4.78 -19.26 -5.04
C ALA A 175 3.78 -20.31 -5.53
N ASP A 176 2.86 -20.69 -4.69
CA ASP A 176 1.67 -21.42 -5.09
C ASP A 176 0.45 -20.50 -5.14
N PHE A 177 -0.57 -20.90 -5.87
CA PHE A 177 -1.79 -20.10 -6.00
C PHE A 177 -2.48 -19.88 -4.66
N GLU A 178 -2.48 -20.87 -3.79
CA GLU A 178 -3.16 -20.81 -2.51
C GLU A 178 -2.47 -19.81 -1.56
N SER A 179 -1.16 -19.60 -1.71
CA SER A 179 -0.44 -18.55 -0.96
C SER A 179 -0.75 -17.14 -1.46
N LEU A 180 -1.07 -16.97 -2.76
CA LEU A 180 -1.43 -15.68 -3.35
C LEU A 180 -2.89 -15.29 -3.08
N LEU A 181 -3.76 -16.27 -2.94
CA LEU A 181 -5.19 -16.06 -2.82
C LEU A 181 -5.61 -15.15 -1.64
N PRO A 182 -5.05 -15.30 -0.41
CA PRO A 182 -5.35 -14.39 0.68
C PRO A 182 -4.93 -12.94 0.40
N LEU A 183 -3.81 -12.74 -0.30
CA LEU A 183 -3.32 -11.42 -0.67
C LEU A 183 -4.26 -10.74 -1.66
N LEU A 184 -4.66 -11.46 -2.72
CA LEU A 184 -5.59 -10.95 -3.72
C LEU A 184 -6.96 -10.62 -3.12
N ARG A 185 -7.47 -11.46 -2.20
CA ARG A 185 -8.70 -11.18 -1.47
C ARG A 185 -8.58 -9.93 -0.61
N ARG A 186 -7.48 -9.79 0.15
CA ARG A 186 -7.23 -8.60 0.97
C ARG A 186 -7.10 -7.35 0.11
N LEU A 187 -6.42 -7.43 -1.03
CA LEU A 187 -6.29 -6.33 -1.98
C LEU A 187 -7.66 -5.85 -2.46
N LYS A 188 -8.52 -6.78 -2.90
CA LYS A 188 -9.90 -6.46 -3.31
C LYS A 188 -10.69 -5.79 -2.17
N GLN A 189 -10.61 -6.33 -0.96
CA GLN A 189 -11.29 -5.77 0.21
C GLN A 189 -10.75 -4.39 0.58
N PHE A 190 -9.44 -4.20 0.49
CA PHE A 190 -8.77 -2.92 0.76
C PHE A 190 -9.32 -1.83 -0.16
N TYR A 191 -9.29 -2.05 -1.48
CA TYR A 191 -9.77 -1.07 -2.45
C TYR A 191 -11.29 -0.87 -2.38
N ALA A 192 -12.08 -1.92 -2.16
CA ALA A 192 -13.53 -1.80 -2.01
C ALA A 192 -13.91 -0.89 -0.82
N ARG A 193 -13.27 -1.09 0.32
CA ARG A 193 -13.51 -0.25 1.51
C ARG A 193 -12.96 1.16 1.33
N ALA A 194 -11.78 1.32 0.73
CA ALA A 194 -11.20 2.61 0.45
C ALA A 194 -12.09 3.43 -0.51
N ALA A 195 -12.58 2.81 -1.58
CA ALA A 195 -13.49 3.44 -2.54
C ALA A 195 -14.82 3.83 -1.90
N PHE A 196 -15.42 2.94 -1.11
CA PHE A 196 -16.67 3.21 -0.39
C PHE A 196 -16.55 4.43 0.53
N ASN A 197 -15.42 4.57 1.22
CA ASN A 197 -15.17 5.67 2.15
C ASN A 197 -14.46 6.88 1.49
N LYS A 198 -14.25 6.86 0.18
CA LYS A 198 -13.58 7.94 -0.59
C LYS A 198 -12.21 8.32 -0.04
N LEU A 199 -11.42 7.31 0.33
CA LEU A 199 -10.08 7.49 0.87
C LEU A 199 -9.02 7.43 -0.24
N ALA A 200 -7.92 8.14 -0.04
CA ALA A 200 -6.69 7.93 -0.81
C ALA A 200 -5.98 6.65 -0.35
N ALA A 201 -5.24 6.03 -1.25
CA ALA A 201 -4.35 4.92 -0.94
C ALA A 201 -2.88 5.35 -1.08
N ILE A 202 -2.08 5.04 -0.08
CA ILE A 202 -0.65 5.32 -0.03
C ILE A 202 0.08 4.00 -0.20
N THR A 203 1.13 3.99 -1.02
CA THR A 203 1.98 2.82 -1.26
C THR A 203 3.43 3.17 -0.98
N ILE A 204 4.03 2.43 -0.06
CA ILE A 204 5.43 2.53 0.33
C ILE A 204 6.12 1.23 -0.05
N LEU A 205 7.28 1.35 -0.69
CA LEU A 205 8.19 0.24 -0.96
C LEU A 205 9.40 0.42 -0.05
N ASP A 206 9.62 -0.56 0.83
CA ASP A 206 10.68 -0.52 1.86
C ASP A 206 11.54 -1.79 1.85
#